data_3c27e6dcc66250aaabf80e62ff05ef92
#
_entry.id   3c27e6dcc66250aaabf80e62ff05ef92
#
_cell.length_a   1.000
_cell.length_b   1.000
_cell.length_c   1.000
_cell.angle_alpha   90.00
_cell.angle_beta   90.00
_cell.angle_gamma   90.00
#
_symmetry.space_group_name_H-M   'P 1'
#
loop_
_entity.id
_entity.type
_entity.pdbx_description
1 polymer ?
#
loop_
_entity_poly.entity_id
_entity_poly.type
_entity_poly.pdbx_seq_one_letter_code
_entity_poly.pdbx_strand_id
1 'polypeptide(L)'
;MDESAHVAGAADLEEEVAEPEGFFYCAVPEVPQPQLDPNMAPPRFELITLFRKKWVNGTVLRYYFFDEESDGEFVQGSGGAQEWRSWVGPEAQREVVRRAFQAWMDVGIGVSFQEVASRDEAEIRIGFMRGDGSWSYVGRDLIDLNLSVNERTMNFGWDLTRSPAELDTAIHEIGHTLGFPHEHQNPNAGIVWNEEAVYAALAKPPNRWDRQKTFYNIIRKIAPDTVQGSNWDPDSVMHYPFPAGFIQEPAEYRNGVKPAGGLSERDKTWVRTFYPSLEPEYPLLQPFSPAFLSIQAGEQKNFTIRPEATRRYNVQTFGTADTVMVLFENVGGELRYQTGDDDSGTGRNASIQLKLFQGREYVLRVRLYYSGGAGKTAVMMW
;
A
#
# COMPACT_ATOMS: atom_id res chain seq x y z
N MET A 1 -46.65 -31.87 -44.14
CA MET A 1 -45.77 -32.65 -43.25
C MET A 1 -44.59 -31.75 -42.95
N ASP A 2 -44.70 -31.17 -41.80
CA ASP A 2 -43.80 -30.12 -41.31
C ASP A 2 -43.06 -30.71 -40.11
N GLU A 3 -41.77 -30.92 -40.22
CA GLU A 3 -40.92 -31.39 -39.15
C GLU A 3 -39.99 -30.24 -38.75
N SER A 4 -40.46 -29.44 -37.82
CA SER A 4 -39.63 -28.48 -37.11
C SER A 4 -38.86 -29.19 -36.00
N ALA A 5 -37.57 -29.42 -36.22
CA ALA A 5 -36.63 -29.88 -35.20
C ALA A 5 -36.30 -28.75 -34.22
N HIS A 6 -36.77 -28.91 -32.97
CA HIS A 6 -36.30 -28.12 -31.85
C HIS A 6 -34.85 -28.52 -31.48
N VAL A 7 -33.91 -27.62 -31.66
CA VAL A 7 -32.60 -27.71 -31.03
C VAL A 7 -32.74 -27.24 -29.59
N ALA A 8 -32.68 -28.18 -28.66
CA ALA A 8 -32.57 -27.89 -27.25
C ALA A 8 -31.18 -27.35 -26.97
N GLY A 9 -31.09 -26.10 -26.49
CA GLY A 9 -29.86 -25.51 -25.99
C GLY A 9 -29.40 -26.30 -24.75
N ALA A 10 -28.20 -26.83 -24.81
CA ALA A 10 -27.49 -27.31 -23.63
C ALA A 10 -27.16 -26.08 -22.74
N ALA A 11 -27.90 -25.99 -21.64
CA ALA A 11 -27.47 -25.17 -20.52
C ALA A 11 -26.26 -25.87 -19.91
N ASP A 12 -25.07 -25.29 -20.03
CA ASP A 12 -23.92 -25.70 -19.26
C ASP A 12 -24.28 -25.51 -17.77
N LEU A 13 -24.60 -26.63 -17.12
CA LEU A 13 -24.61 -26.70 -15.67
C LEU A 13 -23.12 -26.66 -15.24
N GLU A 14 -22.62 -25.48 -14.87
CA GLU A 14 -21.40 -25.41 -14.09
C GLU A 14 -21.63 -26.27 -12.84
N GLU A 15 -20.93 -27.39 -12.78
CA GLU A 15 -20.89 -28.24 -11.61
C GLU A 15 -20.28 -27.42 -10.48
N GLU A 16 -21.12 -26.98 -9.54
CA GLU A 16 -20.70 -26.23 -8.35
C GLU A 16 -19.80 -27.14 -7.52
N VAL A 17 -18.51 -27.11 -7.79
CA VAL A 17 -17.51 -27.86 -7.02
C VAL A 17 -17.54 -27.29 -5.61
N ALA A 18 -18.10 -28.06 -4.68
CA ALA A 18 -18.17 -27.72 -3.27
C ALA A 18 -16.75 -27.34 -2.79
N GLU A 19 -16.60 -26.11 -2.30
CA GLU A 19 -15.33 -25.67 -1.76
C GLU A 19 -14.95 -26.53 -0.54
N PRO A 20 -13.69 -26.98 -0.43
CA PRO A 20 -13.27 -27.83 0.67
C PRO A 20 -13.41 -27.10 2.01
N GLU A 21 -13.93 -27.81 3.02
CA GLU A 21 -13.95 -27.31 4.39
C GLU A 21 -12.52 -27.15 4.93
N GLY A 22 -12.20 -26.00 5.53
CA GLY A 22 -10.91 -25.74 6.15
C GLY A 22 -10.48 -24.27 6.10
N PHE A 23 -9.34 -23.99 6.72
CA PHE A 23 -8.71 -22.68 6.65
C PHE A 23 -7.90 -22.56 5.35
N PHE A 24 -8.21 -21.52 4.59
CA PHE A 24 -7.42 -21.12 3.43
C PHE A 24 -6.37 -20.11 3.89
N TYR A 25 -5.14 -20.35 3.51
CA TYR A 25 -4.02 -19.45 3.81
C TYR A 25 -3.47 -18.83 2.53
N CYS A 26 -3.10 -17.56 2.60
CA CYS A 26 -2.36 -16.87 1.55
C CYS A 26 -0.96 -17.51 1.37
N ALA A 27 -0.47 -17.55 0.17
CA ALA A 27 0.85 -18.06 -0.15
C ALA A 27 1.67 -17.01 -0.88
N VAL A 28 2.32 -16.13 -0.13
CA VAL A 28 3.24 -15.13 -0.73
C VAL A 28 4.27 -15.83 -1.62
N PRO A 29 4.42 -15.41 -2.88
CA PRO A 29 5.43 -15.96 -3.77
C PRO A 29 6.84 -15.82 -3.19
N GLU A 30 7.64 -16.89 -3.27
CA GLU A 30 9.05 -16.84 -2.89
C GLU A 30 9.83 -16.05 -3.94
N VAL A 31 10.45 -14.95 -3.55
CA VAL A 31 11.24 -14.11 -4.45
C VAL A 31 12.73 -14.21 -4.12
N PRO A 32 13.59 -14.23 -5.16
CA PRO A 32 15.03 -14.20 -4.95
C PRO A 32 15.44 -12.97 -4.14
N GLN A 33 16.17 -13.18 -3.06
CA GLN A 33 16.75 -12.07 -2.32
C GLN A 33 17.99 -11.56 -3.07
N PRO A 34 18.15 -10.24 -3.33
CA PRO A 34 19.36 -9.73 -3.94
C PRO A 34 20.54 -9.97 -2.99
N GLN A 35 21.66 -10.34 -3.57
CA GLN A 35 22.91 -10.39 -2.84
C GLN A 35 23.37 -8.96 -2.60
N LEU A 36 23.28 -8.51 -1.35
CA LEU A 36 23.86 -7.24 -0.92
C LEU A 36 25.37 -7.45 -0.71
N ASP A 37 26.16 -6.38 -0.93
CA ASP A 37 27.58 -6.39 -0.67
C ASP A 37 27.85 -6.77 0.80
N PRO A 38 28.56 -7.88 1.09
CA PRO A 38 28.82 -8.31 2.46
C PRO A 38 29.68 -7.32 3.25
N ASN A 39 30.35 -6.36 2.57
CA ASN A 39 31.13 -5.32 3.19
C ASN A 39 30.35 -4.01 3.42
N MET A 40 29.05 -4.02 3.13
CA MET A 40 28.20 -2.84 3.36
C MET A 40 28.09 -2.55 4.86
N ALA A 41 28.21 -1.27 5.23
CA ALA A 41 28.08 -0.84 6.63
C ALA A 41 26.69 -1.25 7.17
N PRO A 42 26.59 -1.83 8.38
CA PRO A 42 25.32 -2.32 8.94
C PRO A 42 24.15 -1.33 8.87
N PRO A 43 24.29 -0.04 9.21
CA PRO A 43 23.20 0.92 9.11
C PRO A 43 22.68 1.10 7.67
N ARG A 44 23.56 1.00 6.67
CA ARG A 44 23.17 1.10 5.25
C ARG A 44 22.48 -0.18 4.79
N PHE A 45 22.93 -1.32 5.25
CA PHE A 45 22.31 -2.60 5.00
C PHE A 45 20.88 -2.63 5.56
N GLU A 46 20.71 -2.26 6.83
CA GLU A 46 19.40 -2.15 7.51
C GLU A 46 18.48 -1.19 6.76
N LEU A 47 18.96 -0.01 6.38
CA LEU A 47 18.18 0.98 5.65
C LEU A 47 17.68 0.44 4.30
N ILE A 48 18.55 -0.21 3.52
CA ILE A 48 18.18 -0.79 2.22
C ILE A 48 17.15 -1.89 2.41
N THR A 49 17.33 -2.77 3.39
CA THR A 49 16.42 -3.88 3.66
C THR A 49 15.05 -3.38 4.11
N LEU A 50 15.00 -2.40 5.02
CA LEU A 50 13.79 -1.78 5.54
C LEU A 50 12.94 -1.07 4.47
N PHE A 51 13.60 -0.34 3.56
CA PHE A 51 12.88 0.49 2.58
C PHE A 51 12.72 -0.17 1.22
N ARG A 52 13.29 -1.35 1.03
CA ARG A 52 13.30 -2.01 -0.28
C ARG A 52 11.91 -2.37 -0.80
N LYS A 53 11.02 -2.80 0.09
CA LYS A 53 9.64 -3.18 -0.27
C LYS A 53 8.68 -1.99 -0.25
N LYS A 54 9.13 -0.86 0.26
CA LYS A 54 8.29 0.31 0.49
C LYS A 54 8.15 1.16 -0.78
N TRP A 55 6.94 1.61 -1.03
CA TRP A 55 6.67 2.63 -2.05
C TRP A 55 7.12 4.02 -1.59
N VAL A 56 7.38 4.89 -2.55
CA VAL A 56 7.58 6.30 -2.25
C VAL A 56 6.25 6.92 -1.87
N ASN A 57 6.23 7.70 -0.80
CA ASN A 57 5.01 8.40 -0.37
C ASN A 57 4.54 9.35 -1.48
N GLY A 58 3.26 9.38 -1.79
CA GLY A 58 2.68 10.07 -2.95
C GLY A 58 2.52 9.18 -4.19
N THR A 59 2.94 7.91 -4.15
CA THR A 59 2.74 6.98 -5.26
C THR A 59 1.25 6.68 -5.45
N VAL A 60 0.80 6.73 -6.69
CA VAL A 60 -0.48 6.19 -7.14
C VAL A 60 -0.21 4.81 -7.73
N LEU A 61 -0.69 3.76 -7.08
CA LEU A 61 -0.59 2.37 -7.55
C LEU A 61 -1.81 2.07 -8.41
N ARG A 62 -1.55 1.71 -9.66
CA ARG A 62 -2.63 1.41 -10.60
C ARG A 62 -2.89 -0.08 -10.61
N TYR A 63 -4.17 -0.45 -10.58
CA TYR A 63 -4.58 -1.84 -10.62
C TYR A 63 -5.51 -2.14 -11.78
N TYR A 64 -5.42 -3.36 -12.30
CA TYR A 64 -6.18 -3.89 -13.41
C TYR A 64 -6.73 -5.27 -13.05
N PHE A 65 -7.98 -5.52 -13.40
CA PHE A 65 -8.55 -6.86 -13.33
C PHE A 65 -8.48 -7.51 -14.70
N PHE A 66 -7.90 -8.70 -14.78
CA PHE A 66 -7.96 -9.48 -16.01
C PHE A 66 -9.40 -9.70 -16.42
N ASP A 67 -9.76 -9.40 -17.67
CA ASP A 67 -11.14 -9.36 -18.15
C ASP A 67 -11.33 -9.92 -19.57
N GLU A 68 -10.27 -10.37 -20.24
CA GLU A 68 -10.36 -11.01 -21.53
C GLU A 68 -10.51 -12.53 -21.40
N GLU A 69 -11.29 -13.17 -22.30
CA GLU A 69 -11.47 -14.64 -22.32
C GLU A 69 -10.14 -15.41 -22.47
N SER A 70 -9.13 -14.76 -23.08
CA SER A 70 -7.77 -15.28 -23.19
C SER A 70 -6.94 -15.19 -21.92
N ASP A 71 -7.44 -14.50 -20.89
CA ASP A 71 -6.75 -14.36 -19.61
C ASP A 71 -6.92 -15.63 -18.78
N GLY A 72 -5.89 -16.42 -18.73
CA GLY A 72 -5.87 -17.69 -18.02
C GLY A 72 -4.62 -18.48 -18.32
N GLU A 73 -4.57 -19.69 -17.82
CA GLU A 73 -3.47 -20.62 -18.06
C GLU A 73 -3.93 -22.07 -18.07
N PHE A 74 -3.18 -22.93 -18.75
CA PHE A 74 -3.39 -24.36 -18.69
C PHE A 74 -2.70 -24.94 -17.45
N VAL A 75 -3.49 -25.60 -16.60
CA VAL A 75 -2.99 -26.34 -15.44
C VAL A 75 -3.08 -27.84 -15.68
N GLN A 76 -2.23 -28.61 -14.99
CA GLN A 76 -2.30 -30.06 -15.01
C GLN A 76 -3.49 -30.53 -14.15
N GLY A 77 -4.53 -31.04 -14.80
CA GLY A 77 -5.67 -31.63 -14.12
C GLY A 77 -5.40 -33.06 -13.58
N SER A 78 -6.36 -33.59 -12.82
CA SER A 78 -6.32 -34.96 -12.34
C SER A 78 -6.32 -35.92 -13.53
N GLY A 79 -5.26 -36.74 -13.67
CA GLY A 79 -5.10 -37.68 -14.79
C GLY A 79 -4.18 -37.20 -15.93
N GLY A 80 -3.50 -36.07 -15.78
CA GLY A 80 -2.49 -35.55 -16.73
C GLY A 80 -3.07 -34.79 -17.91
N ALA A 81 -4.39 -34.58 -17.97
CA ALA A 81 -5.01 -33.71 -18.95
C ALA A 81 -4.73 -32.23 -18.60
N GLN A 82 -4.55 -31.40 -19.62
CA GLN A 82 -4.48 -29.95 -19.43
C GLN A 82 -5.89 -29.38 -19.34
N GLU A 83 -6.13 -28.59 -18.33
CA GLU A 83 -7.38 -27.88 -18.08
C GLU A 83 -7.13 -26.38 -18.15
N TRP A 84 -7.94 -25.66 -18.94
CA TRP A 84 -7.87 -24.19 -18.98
C TRP A 84 -8.51 -23.61 -17.71
N ARG A 85 -7.78 -22.70 -17.04
CA ARG A 85 -8.31 -21.96 -15.91
C ARG A 85 -8.24 -20.47 -16.17
N SER A 86 -9.43 -19.87 -16.20
CA SER A 86 -9.57 -18.43 -16.40
C SER A 86 -9.12 -17.65 -15.15
N TRP A 87 -8.57 -16.46 -15.41
CA TRP A 87 -8.27 -15.47 -14.39
C TRP A 87 -9.36 -14.42 -14.23
N VAL A 88 -10.37 -14.45 -15.11
CA VAL A 88 -11.46 -13.48 -15.11
C VAL A 88 -12.39 -13.74 -13.92
N GLY A 89 -12.61 -12.72 -13.09
CA GLY A 89 -13.51 -12.77 -11.95
C GLY A 89 -14.86 -12.11 -12.21
N PRO A 90 -15.93 -12.59 -11.57
CA PRO A 90 -17.23 -11.93 -11.60
C PRO A 90 -17.16 -10.52 -11.03
N GLU A 91 -18.00 -9.61 -11.54
CA GLU A 91 -18.04 -8.22 -11.09
C GLU A 91 -18.30 -8.10 -9.58
N ALA A 92 -19.13 -8.96 -9.00
CA ALA A 92 -19.38 -8.97 -7.57
C ALA A 92 -18.11 -9.20 -6.73
N GLN A 93 -17.17 -10.03 -7.19
CA GLN A 93 -15.90 -10.26 -6.52
C GLN A 93 -14.94 -9.09 -6.75
N ARG A 94 -14.92 -8.48 -7.95
CA ARG A 94 -14.13 -7.26 -8.22
C ARG A 94 -14.56 -6.12 -7.29
N GLU A 95 -15.86 -6.00 -7.02
CA GLU A 95 -16.38 -4.99 -6.08
C GLU A 95 -15.89 -5.20 -4.65
N VAL A 96 -15.74 -6.45 -4.18
CA VAL A 96 -15.12 -6.73 -2.88
C VAL A 96 -13.68 -6.21 -2.85
N VAL A 97 -12.92 -6.42 -3.93
CA VAL A 97 -11.52 -5.95 -4.02
C VAL A 97 -11.45 -4.41 -4.06
N ARG A 98 -12.35 -3.73 -4.79
CA ARG A 98 -12.42 -2.25 -4.79
C ARG A 98 -12.68 -1.70 -3.39
N ARG A 99 -13.60 -2.32 -2.65
CA ARG A 99 -13.89 -1.96 -1.26
C ARG A 99 -12.68 -2.18 -0.35
N ALA A 100 -11.87 -3.21 -0.60
CA ALA A 100 -10.65 -3.47 0.16
C ALA A 100 -9.57 -2.40 -0.12
N PHE A 101 -9.38 -1.97 -1.37
CA PHE A 101 -8.54 -0.82 -1.70
C PHE A 101 -9.02 0.45 -0.98
N GLN A 102 -10.34 0.69 -1.00
CA GLN A 102 -10.92 1.85 -0.32
C GLN A 102 -10.68 1.80 1.20
N ALA A 103 -10.78 0.63 1.83
CA ALA A 103 -10.52 0.48 3.26
C ALA A 103 -9.11 0.94 3.67
N TRP A 104 -8.08 0.65 2.85
CA TRP A 104 -6.74 1.17 3.08
C TRP A 104 -6.63 2.67 2.83
N MET A 105 -7.27 3.21 1.78
CA MET A 105 -7.28 4.65 1.50
C MET A 105 -8.01 5.45 2.58
N ASP A 106 -9.08 4.91 3.16
CA ASP A 106 -9.84 5.54 4.24
C ASP A 106 -9.02 5.71 5.53
N VAL A 107 -7.93 4.97 5.69
CA VAL A 107 -6.97 5.20 6.78
C VAL A 107 -6.29 6.57 6.65
N GLY A 108 -6.28 7.19 5.46
CA GLY A 108 -5.64 8.49 5.20
C GLY A 108 -4.12 8.36 5.00
N ILE A 109 -3.71 7.36 4.25
CA ILE A 109 -2.29 7.12 3.92
C ILE A 109 -1.85 7.94 2.71
N GLY A 110 -0.54 8.16 2.58
CA GLY A 110 0.06 8.91 1.47
C GLY A 110 0.32 8.08 0.20
N VAL A 111 -0.30 6.91 0.07
CA VAL A 111 -0.35 6.09 -1.15
C VAL A 111 -1.80 5.95 -1.54
N SER A 112 -2.10 6.01 -2.83
CA SER A 112 -3.45 5.83 -3.35
C SER A 112 -3.49 4.74 -4.40
N PHE A 113 -4.72 4.24 -4.69
CA PHE A 113 -4.95 3.19 -5.67
C PHE A 113 -5.90 3.70 -6.74
N GLN A 114 -5.66 3.31 -7.99
CA GLN A 114 -6.47 3.71 -9.13
C GLN A 114 -6.70 2.53 -10.06
N GLU A 115 -7.96 2.22 -10.36
CA GLU A 115 -8.31 1.25 -11.40
C GLU A 115 -8.00 1.81 -12.78
N VAL A 116 -7.41 0.99 -13.64
CA VAL A 116 -7.10 1.33 -15.04
C VAL A 116 -7.71 0.32 -15.99
N ALA A 117 -7.91 0.73 -17.22
CA ALA A 117 -8.54 -0.10 -18.26
C ALA A 117 -7.53 -0.95 -19.06
N SER A 118 -6.22 -0.75 -18.85
CA SER A 118 -5.17 -1.47 -19.56
C SER A 118 -4.18 -2.09 -18.59
N ARG A 119 -3.83 -3.36 -18.85
CA ARG A 119 -2.80 -4.08 -18.09
C ARG A 119 -1.40 -3.46 -18.21
N ASP A 120 -1.14 -2.76 -19.33
CA ASP A 120 0.14 -2.08 -19.57
C ASP A 120 0.36 -0.87 -18.64
N GLU A 121 -0.73 -0.32 -18.10
CA GLU A 121 -0.68 0.81 -17.18
C GLU A 121 -0.62 0.39 -15.70
N ALA A 122 -0.84 -0.91 -15.41
CA ALA A 122 -1.04 -1.41 -14.06
C ALA A 122 0.23 -1.99 -13.46
N GLU A 123 0.55 -1.57 -12.24
CA GLU A 123 1.51 -2.23 -11.37
C GLU A 123 0.90 -3.49 -10.74
N ILE A 124 -0.40 -3.46 -10.40
CA ILE A 124 -1.13 -4.55 -9.74
C ILE A 124 -2.07 -5.18 -10.76
N ARG A 125 -1.82 -6.45 -11.12
CA ARG A 125 -2.63 -7.20 -12.08
C ARG A 125 -3.30 -8.37 -11.38
N ILE A 126 -4.62 -8.31 -11.30
CA ILE A 126 -5.45 -9.10 -10.40
C ILE A 126 -6.20 -10.17 -11.18
N GLY A 127 -5.97 -11.43 -10.81
CA GLY A 127 -6.73 -12.56 -11.30
C GLY A 127 -7.57 -13.23 -10.22
N PHE A 128 -8.53 -14.08 -10.67
CA PHE A 128 -9.44 -14.84 -9.83
C PHE A 128 -9.38 -16.33 -10.15
N MET A 129 -8.17 -16.85 -10.33
CA MET A 129 -7.99 -18.27 -10.68
C MET A 129 -8.32 -19.16 -9.50
N ARG A 130 -9.42 -19.89 -9.60
CA ARG A 130 -9.89 -20.84 -8.59
C ARG A 130 -8.87 -21.94 -8.31
N GLY A 131 -8.66 -22.23 -7.02
CA GLY A 131 -7.80 -23.31 -6.56
C GLY A 131 -6.30 -23.02 -6.58
N ASP A 132 -5.87 -21.81 -7.01
CA ASP A 132 -4.47 -21.37 -6.95
C ASP A 132 -4.14 -20.67 -5.61
N GLY A 133 -5.09 -20.57 -4.72
CA GLY A 133 -4.97 -19.80 -3.47
C GLY A 133 -5.06 -18.31 -3.68
N SER A 134 -5.23 -17.57 -2.59
CA SER A 134 -5.07 -16.11 -2.60
C SER A 134 -3.62 -15.77 -2.29
N TRP A 135 -3.08 -14.80 -2.98
CA TRP A 135 -1.69 -14.37 -2.83
C TRP A 135 -1.46 -13.01 -3.52
N SER A 136 -0.45 -12.29 -3.03
CA SER A 136 0.09 -11.10 -3.67
C SER A 136 1.61 -11.05 -3.52
N TYR A 137 2.30 -10.41 -4.46
CA TYR A 137 3.68 -10.01 -4.25
C TYR A 137 3.77 -8.89 -3.20
N VAL A 138 4.92 -8.80 -2.52
CA VAL A 138 5.10 -7.87 -1.40
C VAL A 138 5.75 -6.56 -1.88
N GLY A 139 5.01 -5.47 -1.77
CA GLY A 139 5.49 -4.13 -2.07
C GLY A 139 6.12 -4.02 -3.46
N ARG A 140 7.31 -3.46 -3.54
CA ARG A 140 8.02 -3.21 -4.80
C ARG A 140 8.42 -4.45 -5.60
N ASP A 141 8.29 -5.67 -5.07
CA ASP A 141 8.50 -6.88 -5.88
C ASP A 141 7.61 -6.91 -7.12
N LEU A 142 6.44 -6.26 -7.05
CA LEU A 142 5.52 -6.07 -8.20
C LEU A 142 6.22 -5.50 -9.44
N ILE A 143 7.22 -4.65 -9.25
CA ILE A 143 7.97 -3.99 -10.34
C ILE A 143 9.43 -4.45 -10.42
N ASP A 144 10.07 -4.75 -9.28
CA ASP A 144 11.49 -5.08 -9.23
C ASP A 144 11.79 -6.46 -9.87
N LEU A 145 10.81 -7.37 -9.93
CA LEU A 145 10.92 -8.67 -10.61
C LEU A 145 10.76 -8.57 -12.13
N ASN A 146 10.38 -7.41 -12.65
CA ASN A 146 10.15 -7.20 -14.10
C ASN A 146 9.23 -8.26 -14.73
N LEU A 147 8.12 -8.56 -14.02
CA LEU A 147 7.12 -9.52 -14.48
C LEU A 147 6.44 -9.04 -15.77
N SER A 148 6.08 -9.99 -16.62
CA SER A 148 5.33 -9.69 -17.84
C SER A 148 4.00 -9.01 -17.49
N VAL A 149 3.53 -8.09 -18.34
CA VAL A 149 2.20 -7.48 -18.22
C VAL A 149 1.06 -8.50 -18.31
N ASN A 150 1.36 -9.68 -18.89
CA ASN A 150 0.44 -10.81 -19.00
C ASN A 150 0.53 -11.77 -17.80
N GLU A 151 1.21 -11.41 -16.73
CA GLU A 151 1.30 -12.22 -15.51
C GLU A 151 0.53 -11.56 -14.38
N ARG A 152 -0.15 -12.38 -13.58
CA ARG A 152 -0.80 -11.92 -12.34
C ARG A 152 0.23 -11.49 -11.32
N THR A 153 -0.05 -10.42 -10.61
CA THR A 153 0.72 -9.99 -9.43
C THR A 153 -0.06 -10.18 -8.14
N MET A 154 -1.34 -10.49 -8.25
CA MET A 154 -2.26 -10.82 -7.17
C MET A 154 -3.30 -11.83 -7.69
N ASN A 155 -3.70 -12.77 -6.86
CA ASN A 155 -4.76 -13.72 -7.18
C ASN A 155 -5.72 -13.90 -6.02
N PHE A 156 -7.00 -14.16 -6.33
CA PHE A 156 -8.01 -14.62 -5.40
C PHE A 156 -8.49 -16.02 -5.81
N GLY A 157 -8.15 -17.03 -5.00
CA GLY A 157 -8.32 -18.44 -5.38
C GLY A 157 -9.65 -19.05 -4.99
N TRP A 158 -10.55 -18.27 -4.35
CA TRP A 158 -11.90 -18.68 -3.95
C TRP A 158 -12.90 -17.53 -4.05
N ASP A 159 -14.17 -17.80 -3.80
CA ASP A 159 -15.24 -16.81 -3.91
C ASP A 159 -15.20 -15.79 -2.77
N LEU A 160 -14.88 -14.55 -3.09
CA LEU A 160 -14.88 -13.44 -2.13
C LEU A 160 -16.30 -13.00 -1.71
N THR A 161 -17.33 -13.50 -2.35
CA THR A 161 -18.74 -13.17 -2.00
C THR A 161 -19.40 -14.19 -1.08
N ARG A 162 -18.74 -15.32 -0.82
CA ARG A 162 -19.29 -16.42 0.02
C ARG A 162 -19.59 -15.98 1.46
N SER A 163 -18.89 -14.98 1.96
CA SER A 163 -19.03 -14.44 3.32
C SER A 163 -18.59 -12.98 3.38
N PRO A 164 -19.23 -12.13 4.22
CA PRO A 164 -18.73 -10.77 4.48
C PRO A 164 -17.29 -10.71 4.99
N ALA A 165 -16.82 -11.78 5.65
CA ALA A 165 -15.44 -11.86 6.15
C ALA A 165 -14.39 -11.98 5.03
N GLU A 166 -14.79 -12.32 3.80
CA GLU A 166 -13.85 -12.39 2.67
C GLU A 166 -13.33 -11.00 2.24
N LEU A 167 -13.94 -9.93 2.69
CA LEU A 167 -13.38 -8.60 2.55
C LEU A 167 -11.99 -8.53 3.21
N ASP A 168 -11.79 -9.23 4.33
CA ASP A 168 -10.51 -9.27 5.04
C ASP A 168 -9.43 -10.01 4.22
N THR A 169 -9.81 -11.02 3.44
CA THR A 169 -8.91 -11.66 2.48
C THR A 169 -8.38 -10.63 1.47
N ALA A 170 -9.27 -9.81 0.89
CA ALA A 170 -8.85 -8.80 -0.07
C ALA A 170 -8.01 -7.68 0.58
N ILE A 171 -8.37 -7.24 1.79
CA ILE A 171 -7.58 -6.26 2.57
C ILE A 171 -6.18 -6.82 2.87
N HIS A 172 -6.08 -8.10 3.22
CA HIS A 172 -4.82 -8.79 3.49
C HIS A 172 -3.89 -8.81 2.26
N GLU A 173 -4.40 -9.23 1.10
CA GLU A 173 -3.59 -9.27 -0.13
C GLU A 173 -3.11 -7.87 -0.56
N ILE A 174 -3.95 -6.85 -0.40
CA ILE A 174 -3.57 -5.46 -0.64
C ILE A 174 -2.54 -4.98 0.39
N GLY A 175 -2.60 -5.47 1.63
CA GLY A 175 -1.59 -5.24 2.65
C GLY A 175 -0.20 -5.73 2.20
N HIS A 176 -0.12 -6.89 1.53
CA HIS A 176 1.13 -7.34 0.89
C HIS A 176 1.59 -6.37 -0.18
N THR A 177 0.70 -5.89 -1.04
CA THR A 177 1.02 -4.85 -2.03
C THR A 177 1.61 -3.59 -1.39
N LEU A 178 1.16 -3.20 -0.20
CA LEU A 178 1.72 -2.10 0.58
C LEU A 178 3.07 -2.42 1.25
N GLY A 179 3.56 -3.65 1.12
CA GLY A 179 4.86 -4.08 1.64
C GLY A 179 4.80 -4.75 3.01
N PHE A 180 3.61 -5.06 3.53
CA PHE A 180 3.46 -5.74 4.82
C PHE A 180 3.60 -7.26 4.66
N PRO A 181 4.49 -7.91 5.42
CA PRO A 181 4.58 -9.36 5.50
C PRO A 181 3.50 -9.93 6.44
N HIS A 182 3.45 -11.24 6.54
CA HIS A 182 2.55 -11.90 7.50
C HIS A 182 2.93 -11.57 8.96
N GLU A 183 1.95 -11.13 9.75
CA GLU A 183 2.17 -10.71 11.13
C GLU A 183 2.57 -11.86 12.06
N HIS A 184 2.10 -13.09 11.82
CA HIS A 184 2.51 -14.27 12.61
C HIS A 184 3.99 -14.65 12.41
N GLN A 185 4.64 -14.14 11.36
CA GLN A 185 6.07 -14.31 11.12
C GLN A 185 6.93 -13.24 11.83
N ASN A 186 6.29 -12.29 12.54
CA ASN A 186 6.97 -11.27 13.33
C ASN A 186 7.90 -11.95 14.36
N PRO A 187 9.19 -11.65 14.39
CA PRO A 187 10.12 -12.27 15.35
C PRO A 187 9.77 -11.98 16.81
N ASN A 188 9.07 -10.86 17.07
CA ASN A 188 8.64 -10.44 18.40
C ASN A 188 7.34 -11.13 18.87
N ALA A 189 6.67 -11.93 18.00
CA ALA A 189 5.47 -12.66 18.35
C ALA A 189 5.70 -13.73 19.43
N GLY A 190 6.93 -14.19 19.58
CA GLY A 190 7.25 -15.26 20.51
C GLY A 190 6.61 -16.61 20.17
N ILE A 191 6.05 -16.75 18.95
CA ILE A 191 5.36 -17.98 18.54
C ILE A 191 6.36 -19.14 18.45
N VAL A 192 6.03 -20.22 19.16
CA VAL A 192 6.64 -21.54 19.03
C VAL A 192 5.60 -22.46 18.41
N TRP A 193 5.91 -23.00 17.25
CA TRP A 193 4.99 -23.83 16.48
C TRP A 193 5.06 -25.29 16.90
N ASN A 194 3.92 -25.98 16.85
CA ASN A 194 3.88 -27.43 16.72
C ASN A 194 4.07 -27.77 15.22
N GLU A 195 5.33 -27.72 14.78
CA GLU A 195 5.68 -27.77 13.35
C GLU A 195 5.09 -28.99 12.64
N GLU A 196 5.15 -30.18 13.25
CA GLU A 196 4.63 -31.40 12.62
C GLU A 196 3.10 -31.35 12.46
N ALA A 197 2.38 -30.75 13.41
CA ALA A 197 0.94 -30.55 13.28
C ALA A 197 0.62 -29.57 12.14
N VAL A 198 1.41 -28.50 12.00
CA VAL A 198 1.25 -27.51 10.94
C VAL A 198 1.53 -28.15 9.58
N TYR A 199 2.67 -28.86 9.42
CA TYR A 199 2.99 -29.54 8.17
C TYR A 199 1.92 -30.57 7.78
N ALA A 200 1.47 -31.40 8.73
CA ALA A 200 0.47 -32.43 8.47
C ALA A 200 -0.90 -31.86 8.06
N ALA A 201 -1.27 -30.71 8.62
CA ALA A 201 -2.53 -30.06 8.29
C ALA A 201 -2.48 -29.38 6.91
N LEU A 202 -1.42 -28.60 6.63
CA LEU A 202 -1.31 -27.84 5.40
C LEU A 202 -0.98 -28.72 4.15
N ALA A 203 -0.46 -29.90 4.34
CA ALA A 203 -0.34 -30.88 3.26
C ALA A 203 -1.68 -31.40 2.73
N LYS A 204 -2.77 -31.21 3.49
CA LYS A 204 -4.13 -31.61 3.11
C LYS A 204 -4.88 -30.49 2.36
N PRO A 205 -5.98 -30.81 1.67
CA PRO A 205 -6.89 -29.78 1.18
C PRO A 205 -7.37 -28.87 2.33
N PRO A 206 -7.62 -27.58 2.09
CA PRO A 206 -7.58 -26.92 0.77
C PRO A 206 -6.18 -26.51 0.31
N ASN A 207 -5.18 -26.40 1.20
CA ASN A 207 -3.88 -25.78 0.91
C ASN A 207 -2.95 -26.67 0.07
N ARG A 208 -2.84 -27.99 0.41
CA ARG A 208 -1.97 -28.96 -0.28
C ARG A 208 -0.52 -28.49 -0.43
N TRP A 209 0.00 -27.81 0.60
CA TRP A 209 1.34 -27.27 0.59
C TRP A 209 2.38 -28.33 0.95
N ASP A 210 3.51 -28.32 0.28
CA ASP A 210 4.69 -29.06 0.72
C ASP A 210 5.33 -28.43 1.96
N ARG A 211 6.35 -29.08 2.50
CA ARG A 211 7.06 -28.59 3.71
C ARG A 211 7.79 -27.27 3.46
N GLN A 212 8.36 -27.06 2.26
CA GLN A 212 9.09 -25.85 1.93
C GLN A 212 8.13 -24.65 1.89
N LYS A 213 7.01 -24.77 1.17
CA LYS A 213 5.98 -23.73 1.08
C LYS A 213 5.39 -23.42 2.45
N THR A 214 5.12 -24.46 3.26
CA THR A 214 4.62 -24.31 4.63
C THR A 214 5.63 -23.60 5.52
N PHE A 215 6.90 -24.01 5.48
CA PHE A 215 7.95 -23.36 6.24
C PHE A 215 8.07 -21.87 5.87
N TYR A 216 8.13 -21.57 4.56
CA TYR A 216 8.29 -20.23 4.06
C TYR A 216 7.16 -19.29 4.48
N ASN A 217 5.90 -19.75 4.39
CA ASN A 217 4.73 -18.90 4.61
C ASN A 217 4.18 -18.91 6.04
N ILE A 218 4.53 -19.92 6.88
CA ILE A 218 4.00 -20.04 8.24
C ILE A 218 5.12 -20.00 9.30
N ILE A 219 6.09 -20.90 9.21
CA ILE A 219 6.98 -21.18 10.33
C ILE A 219 8.17 -20.21 10.38
N ARG A 220 8.68 -19.83 9.22
CA ARG A 220 9.81 -18.93 9.10
C ARG A 220 9.52 -17.60 9.79
N LYS A 221 10.44 -17.13 10.63
CA LYS A 221 10.42 -15.78 11.17
C LYS A 221 11.08 -14.81 10.19
N ILE A 222 10.49 -13.62 10.08
CA ILE A 222 11.08 -12.52 9.32
C ILE A 222 12.33 -12.06 10.07
N ALA A 223 13.36 -11.63 9.34
CA ALA A 223 14.56 -11.10 9.96
C ALA A 223 14.23 -9.85 10.82
N PRO A 224 14.74 -9.76 12.06
CA PRO A 224 14.39 -8.66 12.98
C PRO A 224 14.68 -7.26 12.43
N ASP A 225 15.67 -7.13 11.55
CA ASP A 225 16.06 -5.91 10.86
C ASP A 225 15.07 -5.46 9.78
N THR A 226 14.14 -6.34 9.37
CA THR A 226 13.09 -6.01 8.38
C THR A 226 11.76 -5.63 9.02
N VAL A 227 11.60 -5.83 10.33
CA VAL A 227 10.45 -5.38 11.10
C VAL A 227 10.83 -4.16 11.92
N GLN A 228 10.15 -3.04 11.73
CA GLN A 228 10.46 -1.76 12.40
C GLN A 228 10.15 -1.77 13.92
N GLY A 229 10.55 -2.84 14.64
CA GLY A 229 10.37 -2.95 16.08
C GLY A 229 8.92 -3.03 16.55
N SER A 230 7.97 -3.39 15.68
CA SER A 230 6.59 -3.58 16.08
C SER A 230 6.47 -4.78 17.03
N ASN A 231 5.74 -4.61 18.11
CA ASN A 231 5.25 -5.75 18.86
C ASN A 231 4.27 -6.53 17.99
N TRP A 232 4.15 -7.82 18.23
CA TRP A 232 3.17 -8.66 17.58
C TRP A 232 1.72 -8.20 17.84
N ASP A 233 0.88 -8.26 16.81
CA ASP A 233 -0.54 -7.94 16.85
C ASP A 233 -1.37 -9.15 16.39
N PRO A 234 -1.96 -9.94 17.29
CA PRO A 234 -2.78 -11.10 16.94
C PRO A 234 -4.09 -10.72 16.23
N ASP A 235 -4.51 -9.44 16.30
CA ASP A 235 -5.71 -8.92 15.64
C ASP A 235 -5.43 -8.24 14.29
N SER A 236 -4.16 -8.17 13.87
CA SER A 236 -3.79 -7.61 12.57
C SER A 236 -4.49 -8.34 11.42
N VAL A 237 -4.93 -7.59 10.41
CA VAL A 237 -5.45 -8.18 9.16
C VAL A 237 -4.36 -8.99 8.44
N MET A 238 -3.07 -8.72 8.71
CA MET A 238 -1.94 -9.49 8.17
C MET A 238 -1.65 -10.77 8.96
N HIS A 239 -2.44 -11.07 9.99
CA HIS A 239 -2.35 -12.29 10.78
C HIS A 239 -3.38 -13.34 10.33
N TYR A 240 -2.95 -14.60 10.22
CA TYR A 240 -3.89 -15.69 9.93
C TYR A 240 -4.63 -16.16 11.15
N PRO A 241 -5.86 -16.68 11.00
CA PRO A 241 -6.46 -17.53 12.01
C PRO A 241 -5.72 -18.87 12.06
N PHE A 242 -5.35 -19.31 13.26
CA PHE A 242 -4.77 -20.63 13.46
C PHE A 242 -5.64 -21.45 14.41
N PRO A 243 -5.90 -22.72 14.10
CA PRO A 243 -6.69 -23.61 14.98
C PRO A 243 -5.87 -24.01 16.21
N ALA A 244 -6.59 -24.57 17.19
CA ALA A 244 -5.96 -25.16 18.38
C ALA A 244 -4.90 -26.21 18.00
N GLY A 245 -3.80 -26.23 18.74
CA GLY A 245 -2.74 -27.20 18.59
C GLY A 245 -1.63 -26.83 17.58
N PHE A 246 -1.76 -25.72 16.85
CA PHE A 246 -0.69 -25.22 15.97
C PHE A 246 0.36 -24.43 16.75
N ILE A 247 -0.07 -23.64 17.74
CA ILE A 247 0.79 -22.79 18.57
C ILE A 247 1.04 -23.47 19.92
N GLN A 248 2.29 -23.62 20.29
CA GLN A 248 2.71 -24.13 21.62
C GLN A 248 2.94 -22.99 22.61
N GLU A 249 3.52 -21.89 22.14
CA GLU A 249 3.73 -20.64 22.89
C GLU A 249 3.39 -19.44 21.97
N PRO A 250 2.82 -18.33 22.49
CA PRO A 250 2.42 -18.12 23.89
C PRO A 250 1.24 -19.01 24.33
N ALA A 251 1.20 -19.33 25.62
CA ALA A 251 0.24 -20.31 26.18
C ALA A 251 -1.23 -19.93 25.95
N GLU A 252 -1.54 -18.64 25.94
CA GLU A 252 -2.88 -18.10 25.68
C GLU A 252 -3.42 -18.44 24.29
N TYR A 253 -2.54 -18.71 23.30
CA TYR A 253 -2.93 -19.04 21.93
C TYR A 253 -2.86 -20.55 21.59
N ARG A 254 -2.64 -21.40 22.58
CA ARG A 254 -2.66 -22.88 22.38
C ARG A 254 -4.00 -23.40 21.89
N ASN A 255 -5.08 -22.70 22.25
CA ASN A 255 -6.44 -22.99 21.81
C ASN A 255 -6.80 -22.33 20.47
N GLY A 256 -5.81 -21.74 19.80
CA GLY A 256 -5.97 -21.06 18.53
C GLY A 256 -5.91 -19.54 18.66
N VAL A 257 -5.76 -18.88 17.53
CA VAL A 257 -5.82 -17.42 17.39
C VAL A 257 -6.77 -17.11 16.24
N LYS A 258 -7.61 -16.12 16.43
CA LYS A 258 -8.55 -15.65 15.40
C LYS A 258 -8.58 -14.13 15.45
N PRO A 259 -8.00 -13.44 14.45
CA PRO A 259 -8.11 -11.99 14.34
C PRO A 259 -9.58 -11.51 14.41
N ALA A 260 -9.79 -10.33 14.96
CA ALA A 260 -11.13 -9.77 15.10
C ALA A 260 -11.81 -9.43 13.76
N GLY A 261 -11.02 -9.30 12.69
CA GLY A 261 -11.44 -8.89 11.35
C GLY A 261 -11.30 -7.39 11.11
N GLY A 262 -11.13 -7.03 9.85
CA GLY A 262 -10.82 -5.67 9.41
C GLY A 262 -9.42 -5.21 9.82
N LEU A 263 -9.14 -3.94 9.55
CA LEU A 263 -7.88 -3.30 9.95
C LEU A 263 -7.88 -3.04 11.47
N SER A 264 -6.93 -3.60 12.20
CA SER A 264 -6.71 -3.30 13.60
C SER A 264 -6.29 -1.82 13.79
N GLU A 265 -6.38 -1.31 15.03
CA GLU A 265 -5.85 0.04 15.32
C GLU A 265 -4.32 0.10 15.14
N ARG A 266 -3.65 -1.02 15.29
CA ARG A 266 -2.22 -1.12 15.03
C ARG A 266 -1.92 -1.13 13.55
N ASP A 267 -2.65 -1.88 12.72
CA ASP A 267 -2.54 -1.81 11.25
C ASP A 267 -2.67 -0.36 10.76
N LYS A 268 -3.70 0.35 11.22
CA LYS A 268 -3.94 1.76 10.88
C LYS A 268 -2.80 2.68 11.33
N THR A 269 -2.27 2.46 12.51
CA THR A 269 -1.15 3.25 13.06
C THR A 269 0.13 3.00 12.28
N TRP A 270 0.45 1.74 12.00
CA TRP A 270 1.66 1.38 11.28
C TRP A 270 1.63 1.82 9.83
N VAL A 271 0.52 1.63 9.12
CA VAL A 271 0.43 2.07 7.72
C VAL A 271 0.56 3.59 7.61
N ARG A 272 0.02 4.37 8.56
CA ARG A 272 0.23 5.84 8.61
C ARG A 272 1.68 6.22 8.91
N THR A 273 2.37 5.43 9.72
CA THR A 273 3.81 5.62 9.99
C THR A 273 4.63 5.30 8.75
N PHE A 274 4.26 4.24 8.05
CA PHE A 274 4.91 3.80 6.81
C PHE A 274 4.65 4.76 5.64
N TYR A 275 3.40 5.19 5.49
CA TYR A 275 2.91 6.09 4.44
C TYR A 275 2.14 7.23 5.10
N PRO A 276 2.83 8.21 5.71
CA PRO A 276 2.15 9.35 6.31
C PRO A 276 1.26 10.04 5.28
N SER A 277 0.13 10.55 5.74
CA SER A 277 -0.77 11.35 4.90
C SER A 277 0.04 12.39 4.14
N LEU A 278 -0.26 12.55 2.87
CA LEU A 278 0.27 13.68 2.12
C LEU A 278 -0.21 14.94 2.83
N GLU A 279 0.71 15.88 3.08
CA GLU A 279 0.27 17.18 3.56
C GLU A 279 -0.79 17.72 2.60
N PRO A 280 -1.90 18.27 3.12
CA PRO A 280 -2.91 18.88 2.26
C PRO A 280 -2.23 19.92 1.36
N GLU A 281 -2.71 20.07 0.14
CA GLU A 281 -2.28 21.16 -0.73
C GLU A 281 -2.18 22.43 0.11
N TYR A 282 -0.99 23.03 0.14
CA TYR A 282 -0.82 24.24 0.91
C TYR A 282 -1.81 25.30 0.43
N PRO A 283 -2.40 26.08 1.33
CA PRO A 283 -3.35 27.10 0.94
C PRO A 283 -2.74 28.01 -0.14
N LEU A 284 -3.55 28.31 -1.15
CA LEU A 284 -3.13 29.18 -2.24
C LEU A 284 -2.94 30.62 -1.73
N LEU A 285 -1.74 31.16 -1.88
CA LEU A 285 -1.49 32.59 -1.64
C LEU A 285 -1.92 33.37 -2.91
N GLN A 286 -3.06 34.04 -2.80
CA GLN A 286 -3.59 34.84 -3.90
C GLN A 286 -2.97 36.25 -3.91
N PRO A 287 -2.74 36.86 -5.09
CA PRO A 287 -2.30 38.23 -5.19
C PRO A 287 -3.27 39.20 -4.51
N PHE A 288 -2.73 40.19 -3.80
CA PHE A 288 -3.47 41.24 -3.10
C PHE A 288 -4.41 40.74 -1.98
N SER A 289 -4.29 39.47 -1.57
CA SER A 289 -5.04 38.89 -0.47
C SER A 289 -4.11 38.50 0.68
N PRO A 290 -4.13 39.22 1.83
CA PRO A 290 -3.25 38.89 2.94
C PRO A 290 -3.68 37.62 3.67
N ALA A 291 -2.75 36.72 3.91
CA ALA A 291 -2.94 35.58 4.81
C ALA A 291 -2.42 35.90 6.21
N PHE A 292 -3.32 35.89 7.20
CA PHE A 292 -2.97 36.14 8.60
C PHE A 292 -2.43 34.86 9.24
N LEU A 293 -1.27 34.96 9.90
CA LEU A 293 -0.56 33.83 10.46
C LEU A 293 -0.39 33.97 11.98
N SER A 294 -0.65 32.87 12.68
CA SER A 294 -0.18 32.64 14.05
C SER A 294 0.79 31.48 13.99
N ILE A 295 2.05 31.73 14.26
CA ILE A 295 3.15 30.76 14.15
C ILE A 295 3.62 30.41 15.56
N GLN A 296 3.59 29.13 15.91
CA GLN A 296 4.07 28.64 17.20
C GLN A 296 5.58 28.36 17.15
N ALA A 297 6.16 28.09 18.33
CA ALA A 297 7.58 27.73 18.42
C ALA A 297 7.89 26.51 17.51
N GLY A 298 8.88 26.64 16.63
CA GLY A 298 9.30 25.61 15.70
C GLY A 298 8.36 25.37 14.52
N GLU A 299 7.23 26.06 14.46
CA GLU A 299 6.25 25.91 13.38
C GLU A 299 6.68 26.67 12.12
N GLN A 300 6.30 26.11 10.95
CA GLN A 300 6.36 26.83 9.67
C GLN A 300 4.98 26.78 9.00
N LYS A 301 4.65 27.80 8.25
CA LYS A 301 3.46 27.89 7.40
C LYS A 301 3.90 27.84 5.94
N ASN A 302 3.23 26.99 5.17
CA ASN A 302 3.50 26.83 3.75
C ASN A 302 2.32 27.35 2.93
N PHE A 303 2.62 27.88 1.75
CA PHE A 303 1.63 28.33 0.78
C PHE A 303 2.00 27.87 -0.61
N THR A 304 1.01 27.47 -1.40
CA THR A 304 1.18 27.30 -2.85
C THR A 304 1.02 28.65 -3.54
N ILE A 305 1.89 28.96 -4.50
CA ILE A 305 1.77 30.10 -5.41
C ILE A 305 1.65 29.57 -6.83
N ARG A 306 0.58 29.93 -7.52
CA ARG A 306 0.35 29.67 -8.95
C ARG A 306 0.22 31.00 -9.68
N PRO A 307 1.31 31.51 -10.31
CA PRO A 307 1.30 32.84 -10.94
C PRO A 307 0.31 32.88 -12.12
N GLU A 308 -0.59 33.89 -12.15
CA GLU A 308 -1.54 34.12 -13.24
C GLU A 308 -0.86 34.70 -14.50
N ALA A 309 0.32 35.29 -14.36
CA ALA A 309 1.10 35.84 -15.45
C ALA A 309 2.60 35.71 -15.17
N THR A 310 3.41 35.61 -16.23
CA THR A 310 4.87 35.66 -16.12
C THR A 310 5.34 37.09 -15.90
N ARG A 311 5.58 37.48 -14.64
CA ARG A 311 6.06 38.82 -14.25
C ARG A 311 6.85 38.80 -12.95
N ARG A 312 7.36 39.94 -12.52
CA ARG A 312 7.90 40.10 -11.16
C ARG A 312 6.73 40.18 -10.17
N TYR A 313 6.88 39.44 -9.08
CA TYR A 313 6.00 39.45 -7.92
C TYR A 313 6.81 39.88 -6.70
N ASN A 314 6.15 40.59 -5.82
CA ASN A 314 6.64 40.88 -4.48
C ASN A 314 5.89 39.96 -3.51
N VAL A 315 6.60 39.34 -2.58
CA VAL A 315 6.02 38.57 -1.47
C VAL A 315 6.62 39.11 -0.20
N GLN A 316 5.82 39.57 0.74
CA GLN A 316 6.31 40.20 1.96
C GLN A 316 5.50 39.81 3.18
N THR A 317 6.16 39.70 4.33
CA THR A 317 5.51 39.59 5.63
C THR A 317 5.26 40.97 6.24
N PHE A 318 4.22 41.06 7.09
CA PHE A 318 3.76 42.29 7.72
C PHE A 318 3.43 42.05 9.18
N GLY A 319 4.12 42.69 10.09
CA GLY A 319 3.87 42.53 11.53
C GLY A 319 5.05 42.96 12.37
N THR A 320 4.99 42.57 13.63
CA THR A 320 6.08 42.81 14.59
C THR A 320 6.98 41.59 14.78
N ALA A 321 6.54 40.44 14.26
CA ALA A 321 7.30 39.22 14.36
C ALA A 321 8.48 39.22 13.38
N ASP A 322 9.62 38.75 13.87
CA ASP A 322 10.82 38.51 13.09
C ASP A 322 10.64 37.24 12.26
N THR A 323 10.62 37.37 10.93
CA THR A 323 10.20 36.31 10.02
C THR A 323 11.23 35.96 8.97
N VAL A 324 11.28 34.69 8.58
CA VAL A 324 12.07 34.17 7.46
C VAL A 324 11.12 33.61 6.41
N MET A 325 11.34 33.96 5.17
CA MET A 325 10.67 33.36 4.02
C MET A 325 11.63 32.59 3.13
N VAL A 326 11.21 31.47 2.60
CA VAL A 326 11.94 30.70 1.57
C VAL A 326 10.99 30.33 0.47
N LEU A 327 11.35 30.59 -0.77
CA LEU A 327 10.57 30.25 -1.96
C LEU A 327 11.24 29.10 -2.71
N PHE A 328 10.43 28.12 -3.07
CA PHE A 328 10.82 26.96 -3.88
C PHE A 328 9.95 26.91 -5.15
N GLU A 329 10.49 26.38 -6.24
CA GLU A 329 9.72 25.92 -7.38
C GLU A 329 9.37 24.43 -7.18
N ASN A 330 8.11 24.05 -7.35
CA ASN A 330 7.67 22.66 -7.31
C ASN A 330 7.74 22.05 -8.73
N VAL A 331 8.68 21.14 -8.93
CA VAL A 331 8.87 20.46 -10.21
C VAL A 331 8.59 18.97 -10.03
N GLY A 332 7.37 18.56 -10.34
CA GLY A 332 6.98 17.15 -10.21
C GLY A 332 7.02 16.62 -8.77
N GLY A 333 6.74 17.46 -7.76
CA GLY A 333 6.82 17.12 -6.34
C GLY A 333 8.18 17.39 -5.68
N GLU A 334 9.22 17.69 -6.48
CA GLU A 334 10.53 18.10 -5.97
C GLU A 334 10.58 19.61 -5.74
N LEU A 335 10.91 20.04 -4.52
CA LEU A 335 11.04 21.44 -4.17
C LEU A 335 12.46 21.96 -4.45
N ARG A 336 12.60 22.81 -5.48
CA ARG A 336 13.86 23.43 -5.88
C ARG A 336 13.97 24.83 -5.34
N TYR A 337 14.97 25.09 -4.50
CA TYR A 337 15.21 26.39 -3.92
C TYR A 337 15.36 27.47 -4.99
N GLN A 338 14.64 28.60 -4.81
CA GLN A 338 14.71 29.76 -5.67
C GLN A 338 15.38 30.95 -4.97
N THR A 339 14.87 31.29 -3.78
CA THR A 339 15.40 32.42 -2.99
C THR A 339 14.89 32.34 -1.55
N GLY A 340 15.48 33.11 -0.66
CA GLY A 340 15.01 33.29 0.70
C GLY A 340 15.37 34.68 1.19
N ASP A 341 14.64 35.16 2.21
CA ASP A 341 14.86 36.45 2.85
C ASP A 341 14.37 36.46 4.28
N ASP A 342 14.94 37.36 5.12
CA ASP A 342 14.53 37.56 6.51
C ASP A 342 14.27 39.00 6.88
N ASP A 343 15.08 39.95 6.43
CA ASP A 343 15.08 41.34 6.92
C ASP A 343 14.99 42.43 5.81
N SER A 344 14.72 42.07 4.54
CA SER A 344 14.68 43.08 3.44
C SER A 344 13.37 43.87 3.40
N GLY A 345 12.38 43.53 4.23
CA GLY A 345 11.14 44.28 4.40
C GLY A 345 11.25 45.44 5.40
N THR A 346 10.11 45.95 5.84
CA THR A 346 10.06 46.99 6.87
C THR A 346 10.20 46.37 8.27
N GLY A 347 11.17 46.86 9.03
CA GLY A 347 11.52 46.32 10.35
C GLY A 347 12.21 44.97 10.24
N ARG A 348 11.62 43.89 10.82
CA ARG A 348 12.12 42.49 10.77
C ARG A 348 11.23 41.61 9.88
N ASN A 349 10.60 42.21 8.88
CA ASN A 349 9.79 41.49 7.95
C ASN A 349 10.63 41.03 6.75
N ALA A 350 10.39 39.81 6.31
CA ALA A 350 10.97 39.28 5.10
C ALA A 350 10.32 39.84 3.84
N SER A 351 11.08 40.05 2.76
CA SER A 351 10.59 40.56 1.47
C SER A 351 11.33 39.89 0.31
N ILE A 352 10.59 39.13 -0.50
CA ILE A 352 11.12 38.48 -1.71
C ILE A 352 10.57 39.20 -2.94
N GLN A 353 11.47 39.54 -3.88
CA GLN A 353 11.11 40.05 -5.18
C GLN A 353 11.70 39.16 -6.28
N LEU A 354 10.88 38.40 -6.99
CA LEU A 354 11.33 37.45 -7.99
C LEU A 354 10.38 37.40 -9.20
N LYS A 355 10.94 37.10 -10.37
CA LYS A 355 10.15 36.80 -11.56
C LYS A 355 9.61 35.40 -11.45
N LEU A 356 8.29 35.26 -11.38
CA LEU A 356 7.59 33.96 -11.41
C LEU A 356 6.97 33.74 -12.79
N PHE A 357 6.84 32.48 -13.16
CA PHE A 357 6.38 32.07 -14.49
C PHE A 357 4.99 31.48 -14.46
N GLN A 358 4.10 31.95 -15.31
CA GLN A 358 2.78 31.35 -15.49
C GLN A 358 2.90 29.87 -15.85
N GLY A 359 2.01 29.03 -15.31
CA GLY A 359 2.01 27.59 -15.53
C GLY A 359 3.00 26.81 -14.66
N ARG A 360 3.78 27.50 -13.82
CA ARG A 360 4.63 26.85 -12.81
C ARG A 360 4.00 26.98 -11.43
N GLU A 361 4.36 26.07 -10.57
CA GLU A 361 3.94 26.04 -9.17
C GLU A 361 5.13 26.35 -8.26
N TYR A 362 4.88 27.15 -7.24
CA TYR A 362 5.88 27.49 -6.24
C TYR A 362 5.34 27.24 -4.85
N VAL A 363 6.23 26.94 -3.91
CA VAL A 363 5.93 26.80 -2.49
C VAL A 363 6.68 27.86 -1.69
N LEU A 364 5.92 28.70 -1.02
CA LEU A 364 6.44 29.67 -0.06
C LEU A 364 6.39 29.06 1.34
N ARG A 365 7.51 29.08 2.04
CA ARG A 365 7.62 28.73 3.47
C ARG A 365 7.86 29.98 4.28
N VAL A 366 7.09 30.16 5.36
CA VAL A 366 7.18 31.26 6.30
C VAL A 366 7.37 30.68 7.70
N ARG A 367 8.40 31.12 8.42
CA ARG A 367 8.64 30.75 9.82
C ARG A 367 9.16 31.96 10.61
N LEU A 368 9.18 31.84 11.92
CA LEU A 368 9.88 32.81 12.74
C LEU A 368 11.41 32.63 12.65
N TYR A 369 12.16 33.72 12.74
CA TYR A 369 13.61 33.68 12.79
C TYR A 369 14.10 32.91 14.02
N TYR A 370 13.52 33.18 15.20
CA TYR A 370 13.77 32.44 16.43
C TYR A 370 12.77 31.30 16.59
N SER A 371 13.25 30.09 16.53
CA SER A 371 12.41 28.87 16.59
C SER A 371 11.77 28.65 17.98
N GLY A 372 12.26 29.28 19.04
CA GLY A 372 11.76 29.12 20.41
C GLY A 372 10.60 30.02 20.79
N GLY A 373 10.15 30.91 19.89
CA GLY A 373 9.07 31.88 20.17
C GLY A 373 7.79 31.59 19.39
N ALA A 374 6.71 32.26 19.79
CA ALA A 374 5.47 32.34 19.02
C ALA A 374 5.27 33.78 18.52
N GLY A 375 4.63 33.96 17.38
CA GLY A 375 4.41 35.27 16.79
C GLY A 375 3.21 35.32 15.84
N LYS A 376 2.73 36.55 15.64
CA LYS A 376 1.66 36.83 14.67
C LYS A 376 2.24 37.72 13.57
N THR A 377 1.92 37.40 12.33
CA THR A 377 2.30 38.17 11.14
C THR A 377 1.22 38.00 10.07
N ALA A 378 1.34 38.69 8.97
CA ALA A 378 0.60 38.41 7.76
C ALA A 378 1.58 38.25 6.60
N VAL A 379 1.23 37.50 5.58
CA VAL A 379 1.98 37.44 4.32
C VAL A 379 1.07 37.81 3.18
N MET A 380 1.57 38.56 2.23
CA MET A 380 0.84 38.97 1.02
C MET A 380 1.78 38.96 -0.19
N MET A 381 1.18 38.68 -1.35
CA MET A 381 1.82 38.74 -2.66
C MET A 381 1.13 39.76 -3.56
N TRP A 382 1.90 40.47 -4.44
CA TRP A 382 1.31 41.38 -5.46
C TRP A 382 2.16 41.52 -6.72
#